data_4e5024cf147d84de6f19351cb58f11fc
#
_entry.id   4e5024cf147d84de6f19351cb58f11fc
#
_cell.length_a   1.000
_cell.length_b   1.000
_cell.length_c   1.000
_cell.angle_alpha   90.00
_cell.angle_beta   90.00
_cell.angle_gamma   90.00
#
_symmetry.space_group_name_H-M   'P 1'
#
loop_
_entity.id
_entity.type
_entity.pdbx_description
1 polymer ?
#
loop_
_entity_poly.entity_id
_entity_poly.type
_entity_poly.pdbx_seq_one_letter_code
_entity_poly.pdbx_strand_id
1 'polypeptide(L)'
;MFLVSAALAQQSPAAPKRGLPPVPGLGPDPVLPANPTAAQKEEHARQMAERTRQRWNYLLTDSLMRAKVLNEKPNALLVETVRGLKPGTALDADMGEGRNAIYLAQQGWQVTGVDIAEKALAYAQNRARVKGVKITTEVFDMAKYDWGTNKWDLVVLSYAGGREYADRVQKALKPGGLVVIEAFHMDATEKLQVVGGDYRVFFKTNELPKLYGATSLKIVRYEEPIGTADFSKQQLRLVKMVAQKP
;
A
#
# COMPACT_ATOMS: atom_id res chain seq x y z
N MET A 1 14.59 -5.04 65.18
CA MET A 1 13.83 -3.92 64.59
C MET A 1 14.43 -3.70 63.19
N PHE A 2 13.92 -4.42 62.20
CA PHE A 2 14.42 -4.36 60.82
C PHE A 2 13.43 -3.52 59.99
N LEU A 3 13.90 -2.40 59.51
CA LEU A 3 13.18 -1.57 58.56
C LEU A 3 13.31 -2.17 57.17
N VAL A 4 12.21 -2.67 56.61
CA VAL A 4 12.11 -3.09 55.21
C VAL A 4 11.79 -1.83 54.40
N SER A 5 12.78 -1.36 53.65
CA SER A 5 12.61 -0.28 52.66
C SER A 5 11.96 -0.86 51.41
N ALA A 6 10.68 -0.52 51.17
CA ALA A 6 9.99 -0.83 49.94
C ALA A 6 10.46 0.12 48.85
N ALA A 7 11.27 -0.40 47.94
CA ALA A 7 11.62 0.31 46.71
C ALA A 7 10.38 0.35 45.78
N LEU A 8 9.76 1.52 45.68
CA LEU A 8 8.79 1.82 44.63
C LEU A 8 9.50 1.77 43.28
N ALA A 9 9.30 0.70 42.54
CA ALA A 9 9.66 0.64 41.13
C ALA A 9 8.82 1.66 40.37
N GLN A 10 9.42 2.80 40.04
CA GLN A 10 8.86 3.75 39.10
C GLN A 10 8.73 3.04 37.74
N GLN A 11 7.50 2.69 37.37
CA GLN A 11 7.18 2.26 36.01
C GLN A 11 7.45 3.47 35.09
N SER A 12 8.49 3.37 34.28
CA SER A 12 8.71 4.31 33.19
C SER A 12 7.45 4.37 32.33
N PRO A 13 6.98 5.57 31.96
CA PRO A 13 5.83 5.70 31.08
C PRO A 13 6.12 4.94 29.78
N ALA A 14 5.22 4.01 29.41
CA ALA A 14 5.31 3.26 28.19
C ALA A 14 5.51 4.25 27.01
N ALA A 15 6.53 4.01 26.18
CA ALA A 15 6.79 4.82 25.00
C ALA A 15 5.50 4.93 24.16
N PRO A 16 5.18 6.09 23.62
CA PRO A 16 3.94 6.28 22.86
C PRO A 16 3.90 5.32 21.69
N LYS A 17 2.82 4.55 21.61
CA LYS A 17 2.56 3.61 20.50
C LYS A 17 2.60 4.39 19.19
N ARG A 18 3.63 4.18 18.37
CA ARG A 18 3.84 4.89 17.09
C ARG A 18 3.12 4.15 15.95
N GLY A 19 1.80 4.02 16.05
CA GLY A 19 0.95 3.74 14.89
C GLY A 19 0.89 4.93 13.93
N LEU A 20 0.17 4.80 12.82
CA LEU A 20 -0.19 5.97 12.00
C LEU A 20 -0.81 7.03 12.92
N PRO A 21 -0.47 8.32 12.73
CA PRO A 21 -0.99 9.37 13.58
C PRO A 21 -2.52 9.35 13.58
N PRO A 22 -3.15 9.62 14.74
CA PRO A 22 -4.60 9.68 14.82
C PRO A 22 -5.13 10.79 13.90
N VAL A 23 -6.20 10.48 13.19
CA VAL A 23 -6.91 11.48 12.38
C VAL A 23 -7.82 12.29 13.29
N PRO A 24 -7.71 13.61 13.33
CA PRO A 24 -8.58 14.46 14.13
C PRO A 24 -10.06 14.18 13.81
N GLY A 25 -10.86 13.93 14.86
CA GLY A 25 -12.30 13.68 14.74
C GLY A 25 -12.68 12.24 14.32
N LEU A 26 -11.71 11.39 13.98
CA LEU A 26 -11.96 9.99 13.65
C LEU A 26 -11.91 9.15 14.93
N GLY A 27 -13.06 8.83 15.51
CA GLY A 27 -13.19 7.99 16.71
C GLY A 27 -12.59 6.57 16.54
N PRO A 28 -12.77 5.64 17.51
CA PRO A 28 -12.26 4.28 17.42
C PRO A 28 -12.87 3.51 16.25
N ASP A 29 -12.17 2.49 15.76
CA ASP A 29 -12.68 1.65 14.69
C ASP A 29 -13.94 0.89 15.13
N PRO A 30 -14.95 0.73 14.24
CA PRO A 30 -16.15 -0.03 14.54
C PRO A 30 -15.78 -1.49 14.80
N VAL A 31 -16.46 -2.12 15.75
CA VAL A 31 -16.21 -3.50 16.14
C VAL A 31 -17.37 -4.38 15.65
N LEU A 32 -17.03 -5.47 14.97
CA LEU A 32 -18.01 -6.49 14.61
C LEU A 32 -18.44 -7.30 15.85
N PRO A 33 -19.74 -7.62 16.02
CA PRO A 33 -20.18 -8.57 17.02
C PRO A 33 -19.52 -9.94 16.83
N ALA A 34 -19.49 -10.78 17.87
CA ALA A 34 -18.89 -12.12 17.82
C ALA A 34 -19.49 -13.01 16.70
N ASN A 35 -20.80 -12.90 16.45
CA ASN A 35 -21.52 -13.65 15.41
C ASN A 35 -22.29 -12.68 14.50
N PRO A 36 -21.61 -11.98 13.56
CA PRO A 36 -22.27 -10.95 12.76
C PRO A 36 -23.11 -11.56 11.65
N THR A 37 -24.28 -10.99 11.41
CA THR A 37 -25.10 -11.28 10.23
C THR A 37 -24.42 -10.78 8.95
N ALA A 38 -24.90 -11.22 7.78
CA ALA A 38 -24.42 -10.73 6.48
C ALA A 38 -24.56 -9.19 6.36
N ALA A 39 -25.70 -8.64 6.75
CA ALA A 39 -25.95 -7.20 6.74
C ALA A 39 -25.00 -6.42 7.66
N GLN A 40 -24.69 -6.96 8.85
CA GLN A 40 -23.72 -6.34 9.76
C GLN A 40 -22.28 -6.37 9.22
N LYS A 41 -21.90 -7.45 8.52
CA LYS A 41 -20.59 -7.54 7.84
C LYS A 41 -20.51 -6.51 6.72
N GLU A 42 -21.55 -6.35 5.93
CA GLU A 42 -21.60 -5.37 4.83
C GLU A 42 -21.53 -3.93 5.37
N GLU A 43 -22.33 -3.61 6.39
CA GLU A 43 -22.30 -2.30 7.04
C GLU A 43 -20.93 -1.98 7.64
N HIS A 44 -20.33 -2.95 8.34
CA HIS A 44 -18.98 -2.79 8.89
C HIS A 44 -17.95 -2.55 7.78
N ALA A 45 -18.01 -3.31 6.68
CA ALA A 45 -17.11 -3.11 5.54
C ALA A 45 -17.29 -1.71 4.94
N ARG A 46 -18.52 -1.20 4.83
CA ARG A 46 -18.79 0.16 4.38
C ARG A 46 -18.20 1.22 5.31
N GLN A 47 -18.40 1.07 6.61
CA GLN A 47 -17.84 1.97 7.61
C GLN A 47 -16.32 1.95 7.61
N MET A 48 -15.68 0.78 7.48
CA MET A 48 -14.24 0.65 7.39
C MET A 48 -13.66 1.30 6.12
N ALA A 49 -14.34 1.14 4.98
CA ALA A 49 -13.95 1.79 3.73
C ALA A 49 -14.00 3.33 3.86
N GLU A 50 -15.09 3.88 4.45
CA GLU A 50 -15.21 5.32 4.69
C GLU A 50 -14.12 5.85 5.63
N ARG A 51 -13.82 5.12 6.71
CA ARG A 51 -12.74 5.49 7.64
C ARG A 51 -11.36 5.43 6.98
N THR A 52 -11.15 4.41 6.14
CA THR A 52 -9.92 4.28 5.33
C THR A 52 -9.78 5.48 4.41
N ARG A 53 -10.84 5.88 3.72
CA ARG A 53 -10.89 7.06 2.85
C ARG A 53 -10.54 8.34 3.63
N GLN A 54 -11.17 8.57 4.78
CA GLN A 54 -10.93 9.75 5.62
C GLN A 54 -9.48 9.78 6.13
N ARG A 55 -8.95 8.63 6.58
CA ARG A 55 -7.57 8.50 7.05
C ARG A 55 -6.56 8.85 5.95
N TRP A 56 -6.72 8.26 4.78
CA TRP A 56 -5.81 8.50 3.67
C TRP A 56 -5.94 9.92 3.11
N ASN A 57 -7.15 10.47 3.00
CA ASN A 57 -7.34 11.87 2.66
C ASN A 57 -6.58 12.81 3.61
N TYR A 58 -6.59 12.53 4.91
CA TYR A 58 -5.84 13.32 5.89
C TYR A 58 -4.33 13.14 5.72
N LEU A 59 -3.86 11.90 5.73
CA LEU A 59 -2.41 11.59 5.68
C LEU A 59 -1.74 12.08 4.40
N LEU A 60 -2.44 11.98 3.26
CA LEU A 60 -1.89 12.30 1.95
C LEU A 60 -2.04 13.78 1.56
N THR A 61 -2.91 14.54 2.23
CA THR A 61 -3.10 15.96 1.93
C THR A 61 -2.52 16.91 2.96
N ASP A 62 -2.35 16.49 4.22
CA ASP A 62 -1.63 17.25 5.21
C ASP A 62 -0.14 17.29 4.88
N SER A 63 0.42 18.48 4.64
CA SER A 63 1.79 18.65 4.18
C SER A 63 2.84 18.15 5.18
N LEU A 64 2.59 18.32 6.48
CA LEU A 64 3.50 17.89 7.54
C LEU A 64 3.47 16.37 7.69
N MET A 65 2.28 15.77 7.65
CA MET A 65 2.12 14.31 7.71
C MET A 65 2.74 13.65 6.47
N ARG A 66 2.46 14.17 5.29
CA ARG A 66 3.02 13.68 4.03
C ARG A 66 4.56 13.74 4.06
N ALA A 67 5.14 14.89 4.39
CA ALA A 67 6.59 15.05 4.48
C ALA A 67 7.23 14.08 5.49
N LYS A 68 6.52 13.74 6.56
CA LYS A 68 6.99 12.85 7.61
C LYS A 68 6.95 11.37 7.22
N VAL A 69 5.90 10.93 6.52
CA VAL A 69 5.64 9.49 6.33
C VAL A 69 5.86 8.99 4.90
N LEU A 70 5.88 9.87 3.90
CA LEU A 70 5.97 9.46 2.50
C LEU A 70 7.32 9.78 1.87
N ASN A 71 7.75 8.89 0.99
CA ASN A 71 8.84 9.13 0.05
C ASN A 71 8.26 9.68 -1.26
N GLU A 72 8.64 10.88 -1.66
CA GLU A 72 8.15 11.51 -2.90
C GLU A 72 8.79 10.93 -4.17
N LYS A 73 9.87 10.16 -4.04
CA LYS A 73 10.52 9.48 -5.16
C LYS A 73 9.70 8.27 -5.60
N PRO A 74 9.73 7.91 -6.90
CA PRO A 74 9.11 6.67 -7.34
C PRO A 74 9.78 5.46 -6.67
N ASN A 75 9.03 4.37 -6.55
CA ASN A 75 9.54 3.13 -5.99
C ASN A 75 10.77 2.62 -6.77
N ALA A 76 11.84 2.28 -6.08
CA ALA A 76 13.11 1.89 -6.71
C ALA A 76 12.97 0.59 -7.52
N LEU A 77 12.25 -0.42 -7.00
CA LEU A 77 12.00 -1.66 -7.72
C LEU A 77 11.23 -1.41 -9.03
N LEU A 78 10.23 -0.52 -8.99
CA LEU A 78 9.49 -0.11 -10.18
C LEU A 78 10.41 0.52 -11.22
N VAL A 79 11.23 1.50 -10.79
CA VAL A 79 12.19 2.21 -11.65
C VAL A 79 13.16 1.22 -12.33
N GLU A 80 13.71 0.27 -11.57
CA GLU A 80 14.60 -0.76 -12.08
C GLU A 80 13.88 -1.68 -13.08
N THR A 81 12.65 -2.11 -12.75
CA THR A 81 11.88 -3.04 -13.55
C THR A 81 11.48 -2.48 -14.91
N VAL A 82 11.08 -1.20 -14.98
CA VAL A 82 10.60 -0.61 -16.25
C VAL A 82 11.71 -0.05 -17.12
N ARG A 83 12.95 -0.04 -16.61
CA ARG A 83 14.10 0.49 -17.37
C ARG A 83 14.32 -0.30 -18.67
N GLY A 84 14.25 0.39 -19.79
CA GLY A 84 14.44 -0.20 -21.13
C GLY A 84 13.21 -0.96 -21.66
N LEU A 85 12.11 -1.02 -20.92
CA LEU A 85 10.88 -1.56 -21.45
C LEU A 85 10.19 -0.56 -22.39
N LYS A 86 9.53 -1.07 -23.43
CA LYS A 86 8.63 -0.26 -24.26
C LYS A 86 7.42 0.15 -23.42
N PRO A 87 7.11 1.45 -23.29
CA PRO A 87 5.94 1.90 -22.56
C PRO A 87 4.64 1.36 -23.15
N GLY A 88 3.72 0.98 -22.28
CA GLY A 88 2.39 0.48 -22.59
C GLY A 88 1.35 1.04 -21.63
N THR A 89 0.35 0.24 -21.27
CA THR A 89 -0.70 0.59 -20.31
C THR A 89 -0.31 0.14 -18.91
N ALA A 90 -0.47 1.01 -17.91
CA ALA A 90 -0.16 0.69 -16.51
C ALA A 90 -1.33 0.99 -15.57
N LEU A 91 -1.54 0.09 -14.60
CA LEU A 91 -2.41 0.30 -13.45
C LEU A 91 -1.55 0.54 -12.20
N ASP A 92 -1.72 1.70 -11.54
CA ASP A 92 -1.14 1.98 -10.23
C ASP A 92 -2.27 1.86 -9.20
N ALA A 93 -2.29 0.73 -8.48
CA ALA A 93 -3.35 0.38 -7.54
C ALA A 93 -3.06 0.97 -6.16
N ASP A 94 -4.07 1.59 -5.53
CA ASP A 94 -3.92 2.39 -4.30
C ASP A 94 -2.80 3.43 -4.48
N MET A 95 -2.88 4.20 -5.57
CA MET A 95 -1.79 5.06 -6.07
C MET A 95 -1.41 6.22 -5.14
N GLY A 96 -2.26 6.58 -4.18
CA GLY A 96 -2.07 7.69 -3.26
C GLY A 96 -1.84 9.01 -4.00
N GLU A 97 -0.74 9.68 -3.69
CA GLU A 97 -0.35 10.96 -4.29
C GLU A 97 0.34 10.85 -5.67
N GLY A 98 0.35 9.64 -6.26
CA GLY A 98 0.73 9.40 -7.64
C GLY A 98 2.23 9.43 -7.96
N ARG A 99 3.12 9.24 -6.99
CA ARG A 99 4.58 9.26 -7.23
C ARG A 99 5.03 8.27 -8.31
N ASN A 100 4.46 7.05 -8.29
CA ASN A 100 4.74 6.00 -9.28
C ASN A 100 4.05 6.29 -10.60
N ALA A 101 2.76 6.64 -10.57
CA ALA A 101 1.98 6.99 -11.76
C ALA A 101 2.61 8.15 -12.54
N ILE A 102 3.03 9.22 -11.86
CA ILE A 102 3.67 10.38 -12.47
C ILE A 102 5.01 9.99 -13.11
N TYR A 103 5.82 9.19 -12.40
CA TYR A 103 7.08 8.68 -12.95
C TYR A 103 6.85 7.85 -14.21
N LEU A 104 5.92 6.90 -14.18
CA LEU A 104 5.58 6.09 -15.35
C LEU A 104 5.10 6.96 -16.53
N ALA A 105 4.24 7.95 -16.27
CA ALA A 105 3.79 8.87 -17.30
C ALA A 105 4.95 9.69 -17.91
N GLN A 106 5.95 10.09 -17.11
CA GLN A 106 7.18 10.73 -17.61
C GLN A 106 8.04 9.79 -18.49
N GLN A 107 7.91 8.47 -18.28
CA GLN A 107 8.55 7.46 -19.13
C GLN A 107 7.69 7.06 -20.35
N GLY A 108 6.57 7.74 -20.58
CA GLY A 108 5.69 7.52 -21.73
C GLY A 108 4.59 6.47 -21.54
N TRP A 109 4.41 5.93 -20.33
CA TRP A 109 3.33 4.97 -20.04
C TRP A 109 1.97 5.65 -20.01
N GLN A 110 0.94 4.94 -20.48
CA GLN A 110 -0.47 5.33 -20.32
C GLN A 110 -0.95 4.81 -18.97
N VAL A 111 -1.00 5.70 -17.97
CA VAL A 111 -1.24 5.31 -16.59
C VAL A 111 -2.67 5.59 -16.16
N THR A 112 -3.32 4.58 -15.57
CA THR A 112 -4.52 4.72 -14.75
C THR A 112 -4.13 4.46 -13.31
N GLY A 113 -4.39 5.44 -12.45
CA GLY A 113 -4.21 5.31 -11.01
C GLY A 113 -5.56 5.26 -10.31
N VAL A 114 -5.72 4.34 -9.40
CA VAL A 114 -6.96 4.14 -8.63
C VAL A 114 -6.66 4.29 -7.15
N ASP A 115 -7.48 5.04 -6.44
CA ASP A 115 -7.40 5.19 -4.98
C ASP A 115 -8.77 5.55 -4.41
N ILE A 116 -9.01 5.20 -3.14
CA ILE A 116 -10.23 5.57 -2.43
C ILE A 116 -10.20 7.02 -1.94
N ALA A 117 -9.01 7.62 -1.81
CA ALA A 117 -8.77 8.95 -1.28
C ALA A 117 -8.85 10.02 -2.40
N GLU A 118 -10.02 10.59 -2.62
CA GLU A 118 -10.28 11.58 -3.67
C GLU A 118 -9.37 12.82 -3.61
N LYS A 119 -9.01 13.25 -2.40
CA LYS A 119 -8.11 14.41 -2.22
C LYS A 119 -6.67 14.07 -2.61
N ALA A 120 -6.22 12.83 -2.37
CA ALA A 120 -4.92 12.37 -2.82
C ALA A 120 -4.85 12.34 -4.34
N LEU A 121 -5.90 11.84 -5.01
CA LEU A 121 -5.99 11.85 -6.47
C LEU A 121 -5.99 13.25 -7.07
N ALA A 122 -6.73 14.19 -6.48
CA ALA A 122 -6.71 15.59 -6.91
C ALA A 122 -5.31 16.21 -6.76
N TYR A 123 -4.61 15.89 -5.68
CA TYR A 123 -3.22 16.29 -5.47
C TYR A 123 -2.28 15.67 -6.53
N ALA A 124 -2.44 14.37 -6.81
CA ALA A 124 -1.67 13.67 -7.84
C ALA A 124 -1.86 14.27 -9.23
N GLN A 125 -3.10 14.58 -9.62
CA GLN A 125 -3.41 15.26 -10.90
C GLN A 125 -2.74 16.63 -11.01
N ASN A 126 -2.78 17.43 -9.94
CA ASN A 126 -2.10 18.72 -9.94
C ASN A 126 -0.57 18.56 -10.08
N ARG A 127 0.04 17.60 -9.36
CA ARG A 127 1.48 17.28 -9.52
C ARG A 127 1.82 16.83 -10.93
N ALA A 128 1.00 15.95 -11.54
CA ALA A 128 1.18 15.50 -12.92
C ALA A 128 1.16 16.69 -13.90
N ARG A 129 0.18 17.59 -13.75
CA ARG A 129 0.09 18.81 -14.55
C ARG A 129 1.34 19.70 -14.41
N VAL A 130 1.84 19.91 -13.20
CA VAL A 130 3.08 20.67 -12.94
C VAL A 130 4.30 20.01 -13.58
N LYS A 131 4.31 18.66 -13.66
CA LYS A 131 5.37 17.89 -14.31
C LYS A 131 5.19 17.75 -15.83
N GLY A 132 4.14 18.36 -16.42
CA GLY A 132 3.87 18.32 -17.85
C GLY A 132 3.40 16.94 -18.36
N VAL A 133 2.86 16.08 -17.50
CA VAL A 133 2.36 14.76 -17.87
C VAL A 133 0.88 14.59 -17.56
N LYS A 134 0.25 13.60 -18.22
CA LYS A 134 -1.15 13.22 -17.98
C LYS A 134 -1.20 11.85 -17.32
N ILE A 135 -2.06 11.71 -16.32
CA ILE A 135 -2.46 10.45 -15.70
C ILE A 135 -3.99 10.40 -15.64
N THR A 136 -4.57 9.24 -15.87
CA THR A 136 -5.99 9.00 -15.57
C THR A 136 -6.12 8.63 -14.10
N THR A 137 -7.09 9.19 -13.38
CA THR A 137 -7.35 8.86 -11.98
C THR A 137 -8.79 8.47 -11.77
N GLU A 138 -9.03 7.43 -11.00
CA GLU A 138 -10.37 6.94 -10.67
C GLU A 138 -10.50 6.79 -9.15
N VAL A 139 -11.54 7.44 -8.57
CA VAL A 139 -11.88 7.29 -7.15
C VAL A 139 -12.63 5.99 -6.99
N PHE A 140 -11.98 4.96 -6.49
CA PHE A 140 -12.59 3.66 -6.32
C PHE A 140 -11.92 2.83 -5.22
N ASP A 141 -12.70 1.97 -4.55
CA ASP A 141 -12.18 0.95 -3.65
C ASP A 141 -11.56 -0.19 -4.47
N MET A 142 -10.26 -0.41 -4.34
CA MET A 142 -9.54 -1.45 -5.10
C MET A 142 -10.11 -2.85 -4.92
N ALA A 143 -10.74 -3.15 -3.78
CA ALA A 143 -11.39 -4.43 -3.56
C ALA A 143 -12.58 -4.67 -4.52
N LYS A 144 -13.20 -3.59 -5.01
CA LYS A 144 -14.39 -3.62 -5.89
C LYS A 144 -14.08 -3.16 -7.31
N TYR A 145 -12.91 -2.62 -7.58
CA TYR A 145 -12.52 -2.13 -8.90
C TYR A 145 -12.46 -3.26 -9.92
N ASP A 146 -12.96 -3.02 -11.14
CA ASP A 146 -12.79 -3.95 -12.26
C ASP A 146 -11.44 -3.73 -12.95
N TRP A 147 -10.50 -4.62 -12.71
CA TRP A 147 -9.16 -4.57 -13.29
C TRP A 147 -9.14 -4.90 -14.79
N GLY A 148 -10.25 -5.45 -15.32
CA GLY A 148 -10.36 -5.92 -16.70
C GLY A 148 -9.67 -7.25 -16.95
N THR A 149 -9.55 -7.61 -18.24
CA THR A 149 -8.90 -8.84 -18.71
C THR A 149 -7.92 -8.49 -19.80
N ASN A 150 -6.67 -8.94 -19.71
CA ASN A 150 -5.61 -8.66 -20.69
C ASN A 150 -5.52 -7.14 -21.04
N LYS A 151 -5.66 -6.29 -20.05
CA LYS A 151 -5.76 -4.83 -20.18
C LYS A 151 -4.43 -4.12 -19.95
N TRP A 152 -3.58 -4.65 -19.06
CA TRP A 152 -2.41 -3.94 -18.57
C TRP A 152 -1.11 -4.61 -18.98
N ASP A 153 -0.15 -3.81 -19.43
CA ASP A 153 1.24 -4.22 -19.64
C ASP A 153 2.00 -4.21 -18.31
N LEU A 154 1.54 -3.38 -17.35
CA LEU A 154 2.14 -3.26 -16.02
C LEU A 154 1.05 -3.06 -14.96
N VAL A 155 1.17 -3.76 -13.83
CA VAL A 155 0.41 -3.51 -12.59
C VAL A 155 1.39 -3.18 -11.48
N VAL A 156 1.13 -2.11 -10.73
CA VAL A 156 1.95 -1.66 -9.59
C VAL A 156 1.14 -1.81 -8.31
N LEU A 157 1.71 -2.51 -7.33
CA LEU A 157 1.20 -2.71 -5.98
C LEU A 157 2.27 -2.26 -4.99
N SER A 158 2.37 -0.95 -4.78
CA SER A 158 3.37 -0.37 -3.87
C SER A 158 2.72 -0.04 -2.53
N TYR A 159 2.89 -0.93 -1.55
CA TYR A 159 2.21 -0.86 -0.24
C TYR A 159 0.67 -0.85 -0.36
N ALA A 160 0.16 -1.54 -1.36
CA ALA A 160 -1.25 -1.55 -1.78
C ALA A 160 -1.95 -2.90 -1.50
N GLY A 161 -1.46 -3.71 -0.58
CA GLY A 161 -1.94 -5.08 -0.40
C GLY A 161 -1.32 -6.05 -1.41
N GLY A 162 -2.07 -7.03 -1.88
CA GLY A 162 -1.59 -8.01 -2.87
C GLY A 162 -1.96 -9.44 -2.57
N ARG A 163 -2.25 -9.80 -1.31
CA ARG A 163 -2.62 -11.17 -0.93
C ARG A 163 -3.87 -11.64 -1.66
N GLU A 164 -4.88 -10.77 -1.72
CA GLU A 164 -6.18 -11.01 -2.34
C GLU A 164 -6.22 -10.72 -3.85
N TYR A 165 -5.11 -10.24 -4.43
CA TYR A 165 -5.11 -9.75 -5.81
C TYR A 165 -4.43 -10.67 -6.82
N ALA A 166 -3.83 -11.80 -6.40
CA ALA A 166 -3.05 -12.66 -7.30
C ALA A 166 -3.82 -13.10 -8.55
N ASP A 167 -5.06 -13.60 -8.39
CA ASP A 167 -5.90 -14.01 -9.53
C ASP A 167 -6.36 -12.81 -10.37
N ARG A 168 -6.66 -11.67 -9.73
CA ARG A 168 -7.04 -10.44 -10.46
C ARG A 168 -5.87 -9.92 -11.29
N VAL A 169 -4.67 -9.90 -10.74
CA VAL A 169 -3.44 -9.51 -11.44
C VAL A 169 -3.21 -10.43 -12.64
N GLN A 170 -3.27 -11.74 -12.42
CA GLN A 170 -3.10 -12.72 -13.49
C GLN A 170 -4.11 -12.51 -14.63
N LYS A 171 -5.39 -12.29 -14.32
CA LYS A 171 -6.44 -12.00 -15.30
C LYS A 171 -6.21 -10.67 -16.02
N ALA A 172 -5.84 -9.63 -15.28
CA ALA A 172 -5.75 -8.25 -15.75
C ALA A 172 -4.54 -7.99 -16.65
N LEU A 173 -3.41 -8.67 -16.38
CA LEU A 173 -2.21 -8.53 -17.20
C LEU A 173 -2.41 -9.11 -18.61
N LYS A 174 -1.83 -8.43 -19.61
CA LYS A 174 -1.63 -8.98 -20.95
C LYS A 174 -0.56 -10.07 -20.91
N PRO A 175 -0.53 -11.00 -21.91
CA PRO A 175 0.64 -11.86 -22.11
C PRO A 175 1.93 -11.03 -22.17
N GLY A 176 2.97 -11.45 -21.45
CA GLY A 176 4.22 -10.69 -21.27
C GLY A 176 4.16 -9.56 -20.26
N GLY A 177 2.98 -9.17 -19.77
CA GLY A 177 2.81 -8.11 -18.80
C GLY A 177 3.37 -8.44 -17.41
N LEU A 178 3.73 -7.39 -16.66
CA LEU A 178 4.43 -7.50 -15.39
C LEU A 178 3.57 -6.97 -14.22
N VAL A 179 3.72 -7.59 -13.07
CA VAL A 179 3.33 -6.99 -11.79
C VAL A 179 4.58 -6.67 -10.97
N VAL A 180 4.60 -5.48 -10.37
CA VAL A 180 5.64 -5.03 -9.43
C VAL A 180 5.01 -4.84 -8.07
N ILE A 181 5.51 -5.53 -7.07
CA ILE A 181 4.99 -5.48 -5.70
C ILE A 181 6.10 -5.10 -4.74
N GLU A 182 5.87 -4.07 -3.93
CA GLU A 182 6.68 -3.80 -2.75
C GLU A 182 5.79 -3.61 -1.53
N ALA A 183 6.15 -4.26 -0.44
CA ALA A 183 5.38 -4.30 0.79
C ALA A 183 6.31 -4.47 2.00
N PHE A 184 5.74 -4.46 3.21
CA PHE A 184 6.47 -4.76 4.43
C PHE A 184 6.57 -6.27 4.66
N HIS A 185 7.68 -6.71 5.24
CA HIS A 185 7.73 -8.01 5.90
C HIS A 185 7.00 -7.96 7.24
N MET A 186 6.46 -9.09 7.71
CA MET A 186 5.75 -9.17 9.01
C MET A 186 6.58 -8.70 10.20
N ASP A 187 7.91 -8.83 10.18
CA ASP A 187 8.82 -8.31 11.23
C ASP A 187 8.69 -6.79 11.42
N ALA A 188 8.23 -6.07 10.39
CA ALA A 188 8.06 -4.62 10.48
C ALA A 188 6.88 -4.21 11.39
N THR A 189 5.93 -5.11 11.66
CA THR A 189 4.76 -4.82 12.50
C THR A 189 5.14 -4.40 13.92
N GLU A 190 6.15 -5.04 14.50
CA GLU A 190 6.66 -4.71 15.83
C GLU A 190 7.32 -3.31 15.82
N LYS A 191 8.22 -3.06 14.86
CA LYS A 191 8.90 -1.76 14.74
C LYS A 191 7.95 -0.60 14.43
N LEU A 192 6.95 -0.85 13.59
CA LEU A 192 5.92 0.13 13.25
C LEU A 192 4.82 0.23 14.30
N GLN A 193 4.84 -0.65 15.32
CA GLN A 193 3.85 -0.69 16.40
C GLN A 193 2.41 -0.75 15.86
N VAL A 194 2.18 -1.63 14.88
CA VAL A 194 0.86 -1.82 14.26
C VAL A 194 -0.07 -2.47 15.28
N VAL A 195 -1.04 -1.72 15.79
CA VAL A 195 -2.04 -2.20 16.75
C VAL A 195 -3.40 -2.18 16.07
N GLY A 196 -4.09 -3.32 16.06
CA GLY A 196 -5.42 -3.46 15.41
C GLY A 196 -5.39 -3.13 13.92
N GLY A 197 -4.23 -3.37 13.27
CA GLY A 197 -3.87 -2.73 12.04
C GLY A 197 -4.33 -3.45 10.79
N ASP A 198 -4.25 -2.71 9.72
CA ASP A 198 -4.37 -3.21 8.36
C ASP A 198 -3.12 -4.01 7.99
N TYR A 199 -3.22 -5.34 8.14
CA TYR A 199 -2.14 -6.27 7.79
C TYR A 199 -2.07 -6.61 6.30
N ARG A 200 -2.87 -5.97 5.44
CA ARG A 200 -2.90 -6.25 3.99
C ARG A 200 -1.56 -6.00 3.31
N VAL A 201 -0.78 -5.08 3.84
CA VAL A 201 0.55 -4.69 3.30
C VAL A 201 1.72 -5.39 3.99
N PHE A 202 1.48 -6.39 4.85
CA PHE A 202 2.50 -7.13 5.57
C PHE A 202 2.48 -8.60 5.16
N PHE A 203 3.62 -9.14 4.75
CA PHE A 203 3.75 -10.52 4.26
C PHE A 203 4.76 -11.29 5.06
N LYS A 204 4.49 -12.58 5.25
CA LYS A 204 5.44 -13.54 5.83
C LYS A 204 6.52 -13.89 4.79
N THR A 205 7.63 -14.43 5.29
CA THR A 205 8.70 -14.98 4.43
C THR A 205 8.13 -15.92 3.36
N ASN A 206 8.48 -15.68 2.11
CA ASN A 206 8.02 -16.45 0.95
C ASN A 206 6.50 -16.52 0.74
N GLU A 207 5.71 -15.63 1.34
CA GLU A 207 4.25 -15.64 1.17
C GLU A 207 3.84 -15.20 -0.24
N LEU A 208 4.37 -14.07 -0.73
CA LEU A 208 4.04 -13.58 -2.07
C LEU A 208 4.37 -14.57 -3.19
N PRO A 209 5.58 -15.15 -3.27
CA PRO A 209 5.87 -16.12 -4.34
C PRO A 209 5.01 -17.39 -4.26
N LYS A 210 4.55 -17.81 -3.08
CA LYS A 210 3.59 -18.90 -2.96
C LYS A 210 2.22 -18.53 -3.53
N LEU A 211 1.71 -17.35 -3.20
CA LEU A 211 0.40 -16.87 -3.66
C LEU A 211 0.38 -16.66 -5.17
N TYR A 212 1.38 -15.94 -5.69
CA TYR A 212 1.46 -15.60 -7.12
C TYR A 212 1.92 -16.77 -7.97
N GLY A 213 2.79 -17.64 -7.44
CA GLY A 213 3.20 -18.89 -8.10
C GLY A 213 2.09 -19.95 -8.15
N ALA A 214 1.04 -19.85 -7.34
CA ALA A 214 -0.15 -20.70 -7.45
C ALA A 214 -1.03 -20.32 -8.66
N THR A 215 -0.82 -19.14 -9.24
CA THR A 215 -1.40 -18.72 -10.52
C THR A 215 -0.49 -19.15 -11.67
N SER A 216 -0.80 -18.76 -12.91
CA SER A 216 0.10 -19.00 -14.05
C SER A 216 1.25 -17.99 -14.14
N LEU A 217 1.40 -17.06 -13.19
CA LEU A 217 2.44 -16.05 -13.22
C LEU A 217 3.83 -16.64 -12.90
N LYS A 218 4.82 -16.28 -13.71
CA LYS A 218 6.22 -16.64 -13.48
C LYS A 218 6.87 -15.60 -12.58
N ILE A 219 7.40 -15.99 -11.43
CA ILE A 219 8.18 -15.10 -10.55
C ILE A 219 9.52 -14.81 -11.24
N VAL A 220 9.74 -13.53 -11.56
CA VAL A 220 10.95 -13.02 -12.23
C VAL A 220 12.00 -12.58 -11.21
N ARG A 221 11.54 -11.94 -10.13
CA ARG A 221 12.39 -11.48 -9.03
C ARG A 221 11.63 -11.61 -7.72
N TYR A 222 12.31 -12.06 -6.70
CA TYR A 222 11.80 -12.05 -5.33
C TYR A 222 12.96 -11.81 -4.36
N GLU A 223 12.76 -10.91 -3.39
CA GLU A 223 13.74 -10.62 -2.35
C GLU A 223 13.10 -10.03 -1.11
N GLU A 224 13.74 -10.20 0.03
CA GLU A 224 13.29 -9.66 1.32
C GLU A 224 14.43 -8.84 1.98
N PRO A 225 14.88 -7.73 1.40
CA PRO A 225 16.00 -6.97 1.91
C PRO A 225 15.63 -6.12 3.12
N ILE A 226 16.64 -5.79 3.93
CA ILE A 226 16.57 -4.62 4.80
C ILE A 226 16.79 -3.38 3.93
N GLY A 227 15.85 -2.45 3.96
CA GLY A 227 15.90 -1.25 3.14
C GLY A 227 15.06 -0.12 3.72
N THR A 228 15.23 1.08 3.14
CA THR A 228 14.39 2.23 3.51
C THR A 228 13.02 2.05 2.89
N ALA A 229 12.01 1.89 3.75
CA ALA A 229 10.63 1.80 3.29
C ALA A 229 10.18 3.13 2.68
N ASP A 230 9.48 3.07 1.57
CA ASP A 230 8.90 4.25 0.92
C ASP A 230 7.82 4.91 1.80
N PHE A 231 7.12 4.09 2.56
CA PHE A 231 6.20 4.51 3.59
C PHE A 231 6.87 4.36 4.96
N SER A 232 6.80 5.36 5.82
CA SER A 232 7.50 5.49 7.10
C SER A 232 8.97 5.95 7.06
N LYS A 233 9.68 5.83 5.95
CA LYS A 233 11.11 6.20 5.79
C LYS A 233 12.06 5.51 6.78
N GLN A 234 11.65 4.38 7.35
CA GLN A 234 12.45 3.60 8.28
C GLN A 234 13.20 2.48 7.58
N GLN A 235 14.30 2.04 8.19
CA GLN A 235 15.00 0.82 7.79
C GLN A 235 14.22 -0.40 8.30
N LEU A 236 13.57 -1.11 7.38
CA LEU A 236 12.68 -2.23 7.65
C LEU A 236 13.01 -3.39 6.71
N ARG A 237 12.65 -4.61 7.10
CA ARG A 237 12.61 -5.71 6.16
C ARG A 237 11.42 -5.52 5.23
N LEU A 238 11.70 -5.48 3.94
CA LEU A 238 10.73 -5.29 2.87
C LEU A 238 10.50 -6.61 2.15
N VAL A 239 9.39 -6.71 1.45
CA VAL A 239 9.10 -7.79 0.51
C VAL A 239 8.97 -7.19 -0.87
N LYS A 240 9.78 -7.66 -1.82
CA LYS A 240 9.87 -7.16 -3.18
C LYS A 240 9.67 -8.29 -4.17
N MET A 241 8.76 -8.11 -5.10
CA MET A 241 8.49 -9.12 -6.12
C MET A 241 8.16 -8.51 -7.47
N VAL A 242 8.68 -9.15 -8.51
CA VAL A 242 8.24 -8.96 -9.91
C VAL A 242 7.79 -10.30 -10.43
N ALA A 243 6.60 -10.34 -11.01
CA ALA A 243 6.11 -11.53 -11.68
C ALA A 243 5.59 -11.18 -13.08
N GLN A 244 5.63 -12.12 -14.00
CA GLN A 244 5.26 -11.96 -15.40
C GLN A 244 4.16 -12.94 -15.79
N LYS A 245 3.21 -12.48 -16.56
CA LYS A 245 2.24 -13.34 -17.24
C LYS A 245 2.90 -13.94 -18.48
N PRO A 246 2.92 -15.28 -18.64
CA PRO A 246 3.41 -15.96 -19.84
C PRO A 246 2.72 -15.50 -21.11
#